data_cffb2a13faa602aa9eb8aef1c28f1f8b
#
_entry.id   cffb2a13faa602aa9eb8aef1c28f1f8b
#
_cell.length_a   1.000
_cell.length_b   1.000
_cell.length_c   1.000
_cell.angle_alpha   90.00
_cell.angle_beta   90.00
_cell.angle_gamma   90.00
#
_symmetry.space_group_name_H-M   'P 1'
#
loop_
_entity.id
_entity.type
_entity.pdbx_description
1 polymer ?
#
loop_
_entity_poly.entity_id
_entity_poly.type
_entity_poly.pdbx_seq_one_letter_code
_entity_poly.pdbx_strand_id
1 'polypeptide(L)' 'MIPSAPKFRKIVLLLKDEDNKPTTRMEYMDSAMIITGNYVIITEEESVTVDNPTTISGNIYEMKNIHSYKLF' A
#
# COMPACT_ATOMS: atom_id res chain seq x y z
N MET A 1 -12.66 -6.78 -10.67
CA MET A 1 -11.94 -5.54 -11.01
C MET A 1 -12.51 -4.38 -10.23
N ILE A 2 -11.65 -3.62 -9.61
CA ILE A 2 -12.02 -2.37 -8.96
C ILE A 2 -11.91 -1.29 -10.03
N PRO A 3 -12.97 -0.52 -10.31
CA PRO A 3 -12.98 0.42 -11.43
C PRO A 3 -11.85 1.45 -11.34
N SER A 4 -11.63 2.08 -10.25
CA SER A 4 -10.43 2.86 -10.02
C SER A 4 -10.34 3.18 -8.54
N ALA A 5 -9.14 3.03 -8.00
CA ALA A 5 -8.90 3.37 -6.61
C ALA A 5 -8.62 4.87 -6.51
N PRO A 6 -9.16 5.55 -5.49
CA PRO A 6 -8.86 6.95 -5.31
C PRO A 6 -7.38 7.14 -5.01
N LYS A 7 -6.78 8.14 -5.67
CA LYS A 7 -5.38 8.49 -5.40
C LYS A 7 -5.31 9.48 -4.27
N PHE A 8 -4.32 9.28 -3.43
CA PHE A 8 -4.02 10.20 -2.33
C PHE A 8 -2.83 11.07 -2.72
N ARG A 9 -2.84 12.30 -2.24
CA ARG A 9 -1.74 13.22 -2.50
C ARG A 9 -0.44 12.67 -1.92
N LYS A 10 -0.53 12.03 -0.76
CA LYS A 10 0.62 11.46 -0.08
C LYS A 10 0.18 10.28 0.77
N ILE A 11 0.95 9.22 0.72
CA ILE A 11 0.75 8.04 1.57
C ILE A 11 2.04 7.84 2.36
N VAL A 12 1.92 7.73 3.67
CA VAL A 12 3.05 7.45 4.55
C VAL A 12 2.83 6.10 5.19
N LEU A 13 3.78 5.19 5.01
CA LEU A 13 3.78 3.89 5.67
C LEU A 13 4.91 3.82 6.67
N LEU A 14 4.62 3.36 7.88
CA LEU A 14 5.64 2.99 8.85
C LEU A 14 5.71 1.48 8.89
N LEU A 15 6.86 0.95 8.51
CA LEU A 15 7.10 -0.48 8.58
C LEU A 15 7.60 -0.84 9.98
N LYS A 16 7.47 -2.09 10.35
CA LYS A 16 7.88 -2.57 11.67
C LYS A 16 8.73 -3.82 11.56
N ASP A 17 9.52 -4.07 12.60
CA ASP A 17 10.31 -5.28 12.74
C ASP A 17 9.54 -6.38 13.50
N GLU A 18 10.22 -7.47 13.82
CA GLU A 18 9.64 -8.60 14.54
C GLU A 18 9.17 -8.23 15.96
N ASP A 19 9.74 -7.19 16.53
CA ASP A 19 9.38 -6.71 17.87
C ASP A 19 8.28 -5.65 17.83
N ASN A 20 7.62 -5.47 16.68
CA ASN A 20 6.57 -4.47 16.47
C ASN A 20 7.06 -3.02 16.61
N LYS A 21 8.35 -2.79 16.42
CA LYS A 21 8.92 -1.44 16.48
C LYS A 21 9.00 -0.85 15.08
N PRO A 22 8.62 0.43 14.92
CA PRO A 22 8.76 1.07 13.61
C PRO A 22 10.23 1.14 13.20
N THR A 23 10.49 0.72 11.96
CA THR A 23 11.86 0.66 11.45
C THR A 23 12.10 1.63 10.30
N THR A 24 11.16 1.70 9.36
CA THR A 24 11.36 2.45 8.12
C THR A 24 10.10 3.21 7.78
N ARG A 25 10.28 4.46 7.38
CA ARG A 25 9.20 5.30 6.89
C ARG A 25 9.28 5.37 5.38
N MET A 26 8.19 4.98 4.70
CA MET A 26 8.08 5.06 3.25
C MET A 26 7.04 6.10 2.89
N GLU A 27 7.33 6.93 1.89
CA GLU A 27 6.41 7.95 1.40
C GLU A 27 6.16 7.76 -0.08
N TYR A 28 4.90 7.87 -0.48
CA TYR A 28 4.46 7.76 -1.87
C TYR A 28 3.58 8.95 -2.21
N MET A 29 3.77 9.50 -3.40
CA MET A 29 3.00 10.66 -3.88
C MET A 29 2.09 10.24 -5.03
N ASP A 30 0.89 10.84 -5.08
CA ASP A 30 -0.08 10.62 -6.17
C ASP A 30 -0.36 9.15 -6.43
N SER A 31 -0.53 8.38 -5.37
CA SER A 31 -0.70 6.94 -5.46
C SER A 31 -1.98 6.49 -4.77
N ALA A 32 -2.48 5.35 -5.19
CA ALA A 32 -3.61 4.69 -4.54
C ALA A 32 -3.08 3.63 -3.57
N MET A 33 -3.83 3.39 -2.49
CA MET A 33 -3.54 2.32 -1.56
C MET A 33 -4.70 1.35 -1.56
N ILE A 34 -4.40 0.08 -1.80
CA ILE A 34 -5.39 -0.99 -1.85
C ILE A 34 -5.04 -2.01 -0.80
N ILE A 35 -6.02 -2.32 0.05
CA ILE A 35 -5.86 -3.37 1.05
C ILE A 35 -6.67 -4.57 0.58
N THR A 36 -5.99 -5.68 0.34
CA THR A 36 -6.63 -6.90 -0.11
C THR A 36 -5.98 -8.10 0.58
N GLY A 37 -6.80 -8.91 1.27
CA GLY A 37 -6.31 -10.04 2.04
C GLY A 37 -5.29 -9.56 3.07
N ASN A 38 -4.10 -10.13 3.02
CA ASN A 38 -3.00 -9.78 3.94
C ASN A 38 -2.00 -8.81 3.32
N TYR A 39 -2.39 -8.13 2.22
CA TYR A 39 -1.48 -7.27 1.48
C TYR A 39 -1.97 -5.84 1.41
N VAL A 40 -1.01 -4.92 1.37
CA VAL A 40 -1.25 -3.52 1.06
C VAL A 40 -0.47 -3.21 -0.21
N ILE A 41 -1.16 -2.66 -1.20
CA ILE A 41 -0.58 -2.37 -2.50
C ILE A 41 -0.60 -0.86 -2.71
N ILE A 42 0.56 -0.30 -3.02
CA ILE A 42 0.69 1.12 -3.36
C ILE A 42 0.97 1.18 -4.87
N THR A 43 0.09 1.82 -5.62
CA THR A 43 0.20 1.85 -7.07
C THR A 43 -0.20 3.21 -7.64
N GLU A 44 0.42 3.56 -8.76
CA GLU A 44 0.05 4.74 -9.53
C GLU A 44 -0.95 4.42 -10.64
N GLU A 45 -1.29 3.15 -10.83
CA GLU A 45 -2.25 2.73 -11.84
C GLU A 45 -3.64 3.30 -11.55
N GLU A 46 -4.32 3.74 -12.60
CA GLU A 46 -5.67 4.31 -12.48
C GLU A 46 -6.74 3.27 -12.22
N SER A 47 -6.54 2.07 -12.74
CA SER A 47 -7.46 0.97 -12.48
C SER A 47 -6.67 -0.28 -12.19
N VAL A 48 -7.18 -1.09 -11.27
CA VAL A 48 -6.46 -2.28 -10.82
C VAL A 48 -7.42 -3.47 -10.77
N THR A 49 -6.85 -4.65 -10.99
CA THR A 49 -7.54 -5.91 -10.79
C THR A 49 -6.98 -6.54 -9.52
N VAL A 50 -7.82 -6.79 -8.54
CA VAL A 50 -7.38 -7.33 -7.27
C VAL A 50 -7.42 -8.85 -7.19
N ASP A 51 -7.79 -9.52 -8.28
CA ASP A 51 -7.84 -10.98 -8.33
C ASP A 51 -6.46 -11.61 -8.20
N ASN A 52 -5.44 -10.89 -8.66
CA ASN A 52 -4.07 -11.34 -8.54
C ASN A 52 -3.17 -10.15 -8.25
N PRO A 53 -2.94 -9.84 -6.96
CA PRO A 53 -2.16 -8.66 -6.59
C PRO A 53 -0.73 -8.67 -7.13
N THR A 54 -0.16 -9.82 -7.42
CA THR A 54 1.22 -9.88 -7.94
C THR A 54 1.35 -9.35 -9.36
N THR A 55 0.25 -9.15 -10.06
CA THR A 55 0.27 -8.58 -11.42
C THR A 55 0.11 -7.07 -11.44
N ILE A 56 -0.16 -6.46 -10.28
CA ILE A 56 -0.34 -5.02 -10.19
C ILE A 56 1.04 -4.35 -10.14
N SER A 57 1.23 -3.36 -11.00
CA SER A 57 2.45 -2.57 -10.98
C SER A 57 2.47 -1.68 -9.74
N GLY A 58 3.56 -1.69 -9.00
CA GLY A 58 3.69 -0.89 -7.79
C GLY A 58 4.44 -1.62 -6.69
N ASN A 59 4.18 -1.23 -5.45
CA ASN A 59 4.83 -1.79 -4.28
C ASN A 59 3.83 -2.58 -3.46
N ILE A 60 4.19 -3.81 -3.11
CA ILE A 60 3.32 -4.71 -2.35
C ILE A 60 3.98 -4.99 -1.01
N TYR A 61 3.23 -4.78 0.07
CA TYR A 61 3.68 -5.03 1.43
C TYR A 61 2.76 -6.03 2.10
N GLU A 62 3.31 -6.87 2.95
CA GLU A 62 2.48 -7.72 3.81
C GLU A 62 1.99 -6.89 5.00
N MET A 63 0.71 -7.05 5.33
CA MET A 63 0.08 -6.30 6.41
C MET A 63 0.82 -6.46 7.74
N LYS A 64 1.36 -7.64 7.99
CA LYS A 64 2.08 -7.92 9.24
C LYS A 64 3.34 -7.08 9.41
N ASN A 65 3.85 -6.50 8.32
CA ASN A 65 5.07 -5.69 8.35
C ASN A 65 4.78 -4.19 8.46
N ILE A 66 3.51 -3.81 8.55
CA ILE A 66 3.11 -2.41 8.63
C ILE A 66 2.72 -2.06 10.06
N HIS A 67 3.40 -1.07 10.63
CA HIS A 67 3.10 -0.54 11.94
C HIS A 67 1.87 0.37 11.90
N SER A 68 1.89 1.32 10.97
CA SER A 68 0.80 2.26 10.78
C SER A 68 0.92 2.94 9.44
N TYR A 69 -0.11 3.69 9.06
CA TYR A 69 -0.07 4.47 7.82
C TYR A 69 -0.90 5.73 7.97
N LYS A 70 -0.62 6.72 7.13
CA LYS A 70 -1.39 7.96 7.05
C LYS A 70 -1.67 8.29 5.59
N LEU A 71 -2.86 8.78 5.33
CA LEU A 71 -3.32 9.17 3.99
C LEU A 71 -3.60 10.68 4.00
N PHE A 72 -3.11 11.37 2.98
CA PHE A 72 -3.26 12.82 2.88
C PHE A 72 -3.96 13.24 1.60
#